data_3a40dd9b11717ee236bb301336d7a514
#
_entry.id   3a40dd9b11717ee236bb301336d7a514
#
_cell.length_a   1.000
_cell.length_b   1.000
_cell.length_c   1.000
_cell.angle_alpha   90.00
_cell.angle_beta   90.00
_cell.angle_gamma   90.00
#
_symmetry.space_group_name_H-M   'P 1'
#
loop_
_entity.id
_entity.type
_entity.pdbx_description
1 polymer ?
#
loop_
_entity_poly.entity_id
_entity_poly.type
_entity_poly.pdbx_seq_one_letter_code
_entity_poly.pdbx_strand_id
1 'polypeptide(L)'
;MERRRLDVVVLSDVHLGTYGCRAKELLNYLRSIQPDMLILNGDIIDGWQFSKRFFPSLHMQVINELMQLITLGTRIVYITGNHDEMLRRYTDLQMGNFTLTDKLVLEIDGKMTWIFHGDVFDNTTRGSARLMAKLGSNGYGLLILFNRFVNALLGFFGREKVSISKKIMEGVNQAVAKVNDLEQIASSLAIKKXYDYVICGHIHRPAHKTIENAEGTVVYLNAGDWVEHMTALEYENKSWRLFYYNDKDFPASSQAEARQTLSVITDLVTVHFSKA
;
A
#
# COMPACT_ATOMS: atom_id res chain seq x y z
N MET A 1 18.52 -10.25 -12.22
CA MET A 1 17.97 -9.12 -13.03
C MET A 1 18.55 -7.83 -12.47
N GLU A 2 19.00 -6.93 -13.34
CA GLU A 2 19.47 -5.61 -12.91
C GLU A 2 18.27 -4.77 -12.41
N ARG A 3 18.44 -4.12 -11.27
CA ARG A 3 17.36 -3.28 -10.69
C ARG A 3 17.26 -1.95 -11.44
N ARG A 4 16.02 -1.53 -11.72
CA ARG A 4 15.76 -0.20 -12.29
C ARG A 4 16.04 0.87 -11.24
N ARG A 5 16.84 1.86 -11.60
CA ARG A 5 17.08 3.03 -10.74
C ARG A 5 15.89 3.98 -10.88
N LEU A 6 15.38 4.46 -9.77
CA LEU A 6 14.26 5.40 -9.68
C LEU A 6 14.59 6.45 -8.64
N ASP A 7 14.10 7.67 -8.83
CA ASP A 7 14.34 8.72 -7.83
C ASP A 7 13.51 8.47 -6.58
N VAL A 8 12.17 8.38 -6.72
CA VAL A 8 11.26 8.14 -5.59
C VAL A 8 10.20 7.12 -5.99
N VAL A 9 9.87 6.24 -5.04
CA VAL A 9 8.73 5.29 -5.18
C VAL A 9 7.82 5.45 -3.95
N VAL A 10 6.50 5.45 -4.19
CA VAL A 10 5.51 5.43 -3.10
C VAL A 10 4.69 4.15 -3.21
N LEU A 11 4.65 3.39 -2.13
CA LEU A 11 3.77 2.23 -1.92
C LEU A 11 2.79 2.55 -0.80
N SER A 12 1.58 2.02 -0.87
CA SER A 12 0.56 2.19 0.16
C SER A 12 -0.29 0.93 0.27
N ASP A 13 -0.94 0.75 1.42
CA ASP A 13 -2.01 -0.24 1.59
C ASP A 13 -1.54 -1.66 1.19
N VAL A 14 -0.45 -2.10 1.77
CA VAL A 14 0.16 -3.42 1.54
C VAL A 14 -0.52 -4.50 2.37
N HIS A 15 -0.86 -4.18 3.62
CA HIS A 15 -1.54 -5.06 4.57
C HIS A 15 -0.81 -6.39 4.81
N LEU A 16 0.51 -6.33 5.10
CA LEU A 16 1.27 -7.50 5.54
C LEU A 16 0.63 -8.10 6.81
N GLY A 17 0.49 -9.41 6.84
CA GLY A 17 -0.18 -10.12 7.93
C GLY A 17 -1.63 -10.48 7.61
N THR A 18 -2.14 -10.15 6.42
CA THR A 18 -3.49 -10.53 5.99
C THR A 18 -3.45 -11.48 4.79
N TYR A 19 -4.56 -12.22 4.61
CA TYR A 19 -4.73 -13.10 3.45
C TYR A 19 -4.89 -12.32 2.13
N GLY A 20 -5.26 -11.04 2.21
CA GLY A 20 -5.46 -10.19 1.03
C GLY A 20 -4.18 -9.71 0.39
N CYS A 21 -3.10 -9.64 1.15
CA CYS A 21 -1.82 -9.08 0.69
C CYS A 21 -1.25 -9.87 -0.50
N ARG A 22 -0.88 -9.17 -1.55
CA ARG A 22 -0.21 -9.69 -2.74
C ARG A 22 1.31 -9.69 -2.54
N ALA A 23 1.76 -10.39 -1.50
CA ALA A 23 3.16 -10.36 -1.07
C ALA A 23 4.14 -10.88 -2.13
N LYS A 24 3.74 -11.90 -2.92
CA LYS A 24 4.58 -12.43 -4.00
C LYS A 24 4.82 -11.38 -5.09
N GLU A 25 3.74 -10.75 -5.53
CA GLU A 25 3.79 -9.73 -6.58
C GLU A 25 4.58 -8.50 -6.11
N LEU A 26 4.36 -8.08 -4.86
CA LEU A 26 5.11 -6.98 -4.24
C LEU A 26 6.60 -7.33 -4.16
N LEU A 27 6.93 -8.55 -3.75
CA LEU A 27 8.34 -8.98 -3.65
C LEU A 27 9.03 -8.95 -5.02
N ASN A 28 8.36 -9.43 -6.07
CA ASN A 28 8.87 -9.35 -7.44
C ASN A 28 9.15 -7.90 -7.84
N TYR A 29 8.20 -7.01 -7.55
CA TYR A 29 8.35 -5.57 -7.84
C TYR A 29 9.53 -4.98 -7.08
N LEU A 30 9.60 -5.17 -5.76
CA LEU A 30 10.68 -4.61 -4.92
C LEU A 30 12.05 -5.09 -5.39
N ARG A 31 12.18 -6.35 -5.81
CA ARG A 31 13.42 -6.92 -6.33
C ARG A 31 13.83 -6.33 -7.69
N SER A 32 12.90 -5.75 -8.42
CA SER A 32 13.15 -5.16 -9.75
C SER A 32 13.59 -3.70 -9.71
N ILE A 33 13.53 -3.06 -8.54
CA ILE A 33 13.79 -1.61 -8.41
C ILE A 33 14.88 -1.33 -7.36
N GLN A 34 15.51 -0.17 -7.52
CA GLN A 34 16.41 0.42 -6.51
C GLN A 34 16.18 1.93 -6.50
N PRO A 35 15.16 2.41 -5.77
CA PRO A 35 14.91 3.85 -5.66
C PRO A 35 15.91 4.52 -4.73
N ASP A 36 16.17 5.80 -4.94
CA ASP A 36 16.91 6.61 -3.97
C ASP A 36 16.08 6.78 -2.69
N MET A 37 14.75 6.97 -2.84
CA MET A 37 13.82 7.05 -1.71
C MET A 37 12.60 6.15 -1.96
N LEU A 38 12.26 5.32 -0.95
CA LEU A 38 11.04 4.51 -0.93
C LEU A 38 10.14 5.00 0.19
N ILE A 39 8.93 5.44 -0.14
CA ILE A 39 7.95 5.92 0.82
C ILE A 39 6.87 4.84 0.99
N LEU A 40 6.73 4.34 2.21
CA LEU A 40 5.71 3.37 2.62
C LEU A 40 4.58 4.18 3.25
N ASN A 41 3.54 4.47 2.48
CA ASN A 41 2.53 5.48 2.83
C ASN A 41 1.33 4.88 3.55
N GLY A 42 1.58 4.22 4.68
CA GLY A 42 0.54 3.74 5.59
C GLY A 42 -0.07 2.39 5.21
N ASP A 43 -0.60 1.72 6.22
CA ASP A 43 -1.24 0.41 6.13
C ASP A 43 -0.32 -0.64 5.50
N ILE A 44 0.96 -0.60 5.90
CA ILE A 44 1.98 -1.55 5.43
C ILE A 44 1.88 -2.86 6.20
N ILE A 45 1.77 -2.77 7.54
CA ILE A 45 1.54 -3.93 8.40
C ILE A 45 0.14 -3.81 8.98
N ASP A 46 -0.68 -4.85 8.81
CA ASP A 46 -2.05 -4.80 9.32
C ASP A 46 -2.10 -5.20 10.80
N GLY A 47 -1.96 -4.22 11.67
CA GLY A 47 -2.00 -4.41 13.12
C GLY A 47 -3.38 -4.83 13.65
N TRP A 48 -4.45 -4.60 12.88
CA TRP A 48 -5.81 -5.00 13.27
C TRP A 48 -6.06 -6.49 13.04
N GLN A 49 -5.55 -7.03 11.93
CA GLN A 49 -5.74 -8.43 11.56
C GLN A 49 -4.53 -9.31 11.91
N PHE A 50 -3.50 -8.70 12.46
CA PHE A 50 -2.28 -9.40 12.83
C PHE A 50 -2.59 -10.55 13.78
N SER A 51 -2.32 -11.77 13.34
CA SER A 51 -2.47 -12.97 14.14
C SER A 51 -1.09 -13.53 14.49
N LYS A 52 -0.91 -13.92 15.73
CA LYS A 52 0.32 -14.59 16.17
C LYS A 52 0.64 -15.85 15.36
N ARG A 53 -0.37 -16.39 14.65
CA ARG A 53 -0.26 -17.63 13.88
C ARG A 53 -0.26 -17.42 12.37
N PHE A 54 -0.41 -16.18 11.90
CA PHE A 54 -0.46 -15.90 10.46
C PHE A 54 0.47 -14.76 10.09
N PHE A 55 1.67 -15.13 9.69
CA PHE A 55 2.59 -14.24 9.01
C PHE A 55 3.43 -15.10 8.07
N PRO A 56 2.93 -15.37 6.86
CA PRO A 56 3.59 -16.28 5.93
C PRO A 56 5.03 -15.88 5.59
N SER A 57 5.83 -16.83 5.20
CA SER A 57 7.24 -16.59 4.85
C SER A 57 7.42 -15.57 3.73
N LEU A 58 6.48 -15.49 2.79
CA LEU A 58 6.51 -14.44 1.74
C LEU A 58 6.40 -13.04 2.33
N HIS A 59 5.60 -12.85 3.38
CA HIS A 59 5.49 -11.55 4.07
C HIS A 59 6.83 -11.19 4.76
N MET A 60 7.47 -12.18 5.37
CA MET A 60 8.81 -11.98 5.95
C MET A 60 9.85 -11.65 4.88
N GLN A 61 9.74 -12.25 3.69
CA GLN A 61 10.64 -11.93 2.57
C GLN A 61 10.45 -10.49 2.09
N VAL A 62 9.21 -9.96 2.11
CA VAL A 62 8.98 -8.53 1.81
C VAL A 62 9.74 -7.65 2.80
N ILE A 63 9.62 -7.94 4.11
CA ILE A 63 10.37 -7.19 5.14
C ILE A 63 11.88 -7.27 4.90
N ASN A 64 12.38 -8.48 4.64
CA ASN A 64 13.81 -8.68 4.35
C ASN A 64 14.25 -7.88 3.12
N GLU A 65 13.43 -7.82 2.08
CA GLU A 65 13.73 -7.06 0.86
C GLU A 65 13.81 -5.55 1.15
N LEU A 66 12.91 -5.04 1.99
CA LEU A 66 12.98 -3.63 2.44
C LEU A 66 14.30 -3.36 3.18
N MET A 67 14.73 -4.29 4.05
CA MET A 67 16.01 -4.16 4.76
C MET A 67 17.21 -4.21 3.76
N GLN A 68 17.13 -5.03 2.73
CA GLN A 68 18.15 -5.08 1.68
C GLN A 68 18.23 -3.76 0.91
N LEU A 69 17.10 -3.14 0.59
CA LEU A 69 17.09 -1.83 -0.07
C LEU A 69 17.79 -0.78 0.79
N ILE A 70 17.56 -0.78 2.11
CA ILE A 70 18.28 0.11 3.05
C ILE A 70 19.79 -0.13 2.93
N THR A 71 20.23 -1.39 2.91
CA THR A 71 21.64 -1.77 2.80
C THR A 71 22.25 -1.29 1.47
N LEU A 72 21.45 -1.28 0.41
CA LEU A 72 21.87 -0.78 -0.92
C LEU A 72 21.87 0.75 -1.02
N GLY A 73 21.48 1.46 0.06
CA GLY A 73 21.50 2.91 0.12
C GLY A 73 20.16 3.60 -0.04
N THR A 74 19.07 2.86 -0.29
CA THR A 74 17.72 3.43 -0.38
C THR A 74 17.34 4.05 0.97
N ARG A 75 16.83 5.26 0.95
CA ARG A 75 16.21 5.90 2.11
C ARG A 75 14.75 5.45 2.19
N ILE A 76 14.34 4.83 3.30
CA ILE A 76 12.95 4.42 3.52
C ILE A 76 12.27 5.38 4.48
N VAL A 77 11.14 5.95 4.06
CA VAL A 77 10.26 6.76 4.92
C VAL A 77 8.95 5.99 5.10
N TYR A 78 8.65 5.61 6.33
CA TYR A 78 7.41 4.92 6.70
C TYR A 78 6.46 5.95 7.28
N ILE A 79 5.34 6.16 6.61
CA ILE A 79 4.23 7.02 7.07
C ILE A 79 3.18 6.09 7.68
N THR A 80 2.64 6.44 8.84
CA THR A 80 1.67 5.58 9.53
C THR A 80 0.27 5.73 8.94
N GLY A 81 -0.45 4.61 8.83
CA GLY A 81 -1.87 4.57 8.50
C GLY A 81 -2.72 4.14 9.68
N ASN A 82 -4.01 3.85 9.44
CA ASN A 82 -4.91 3.44 10.52
C ASN A 82 -4.74 1.96 10.90
N HIS A 83 -4.31 1.09 9.97
CA HIS A 83 -4.06 -0.32 10.30
C HIS A 83 -2.76 -0.53 11.05
N ASP A 84 -1.80 0.38 10.90
CA ASP A 84 -0.55 0.35 11.66
C ASP A 84 -0.44 1.53 12.65
N GLU A 85 -1.58 2.05 13.13
CA GLU A 85 -1.67 3.20 14.06
C GLU A 85 -0.88 3.01 15.36
N MET A 86 -0.61 1.76 15.75
CA MET A 86 0.21 1.47 16.93
C MET A 86 1.63 2.03 16.81
N LEU A 87 2.11 2.27 15.59
CA LEU A 87 3.42 2.88 15.34
C LEU A 87 3.43 4.39 15.55
N ARG A 88 2.25 5.06 15.60
CA ARG A 88 2.17 6.52 15.74
C ARG A 88 2.85 7.04 17.00
N ARG A 89 2.89 6.25 18.07
CA ARG A 89 3.59 6.64 19.31
C ARG A 89 5.11 6.77 19.12
N TYR A 90 5.65 6.27 18.02
CA TYR A 90 7.07 6.31 17.71
C TYR A 90 7.40 7.22 16.52
N THR A 91 6.47 8.06 16.10
CA THR A 91 6.73 9.01 15.00
C THR A 91 7.91 9.92 15.34
N ASP A 92 8.58 10.37 14.31
CA ASP A 92 9.84 11.13 14.35
C ASP A 92 11.07 10.27 14.72
N LEU A 93 10.91 8.93 14.77
CA LEU A 93 12.03 8.01 14.90
C LEU A 93 12.87 8.03 13.62
N GLN A 94 14.17 8.17 13.78
CA GLN A 94 15.12 8.07 12.66
C GLN A 94 16.23 7.08 13.04
N MET A 95 16.46 6.10 12.15
CA MET A 95 17.51 5.07 12.32
C MET A 95 18.25 4.91 10.99
N GLY A 96 19.38 5.59 10.85
CA GLY A 96 20.13 5.58 9.58
C GLY A 96 19.26 6.07 8.42
N ASN A 97 19.09 5.22 7.41
CA ASN A 97 18.28 5.50 6.23
C ASN A 97 16.79 5.18 6.40
N PHE A 98 16.33 4.92 7.63
CA PHE A 98 14.91 4.66 7.93
C PHE A 98 14.33 5.79 8.78
N THR A 99 13.17 6.29 8.40
CA THR A 99 12.42 7.32 9.14
C THR A 99 10.97 6.88 9.30
N LEU A 100 10.41 7.05 10.50
CA LEU A 100 8.99 6.80 10.80
C LEU A 100 8.31 8.14 11.10
N THR A 101 7.23 8.47 10.41
CA THR A 101 6.52 9.75 10.56
C THR A 101 5.02 9.59 10.26
N ASP A 102 4.22 10.62 10.56
CA ASP A 102 2.78 10.64 10.20
C ASP A 102 2.51 11.28 8.84
N LYS A 103 3.45 12.08 8.36
CA LYS A 103 3.31 12.78 7.07
C LYS A 103 4.69 13.22 6.62
N LEU A 104 4.80 13.50 5.34
CA LEU A 104 6.04 13.96 4.73
C LEU A 104 5.75 15.14 3.81
N VAL A 105 6.54 16.19 3.93
CA VAL A 105 6.56 17.26 2.94
C VAL A 105 7.98 17.32 2.41
N LEU A 106 8.12 17.23 1.11
CA LEU A 106 9.44 17.29 0.49
C LEU A 106 9.39 18.06 -0.83
N GLU A 107 10.50 18.65 -1.17
CA GLU A 107 10.69 19.32 -2.45
C GLU A 107 11.40 18.35 -3.40
N ILE A 108 10.81 18.11 -4.55
CA ILE A 108 11.39 17.30 -5.63
C ILE A 108 11.44 18.16 -6.89
N ASP A 109 12.62 18.42 -7.43
CA ASP A 109 12.81 19.22 -8.65
C ASP A 109 12.09 20.58 -8.60
N GLY A 110 12.13 21.24 -7.44
CA GLY A 110 11.50 22.55 -7.24
C GLY A 110 9.99 22.49 -7.06
N LYS A 111 9.41 21.29 -6.90
CA LYS A 111 7.98 21.06 -6.69
C LYS A 111 7.71 20.57 -5.28
N MET A 112 6.82 21.24 -4.59
CA MET A 112 6.43 20.87 -3.22
C MET A 112 5.43 19.72 -3.23
N THR A 113 5.77 18.63 -2.57
CA THR A 113 4.97 17.40 -2.52
C THR A 113 4.59 17.08 -1.07
N TRP A 114 3.29 17.00 -0.79
CA TRP A 114 2.75 16.62 0.51
C TRP A 114 2.23 15.18 0.45
N ILE A 115 2.75 14.32 1.35
CA ILE A 115 2.44 12.88 1.36
C ILE A 115 1.94 12.49 2.75
N PHE A 116 0.80 11.83 2.82
CA PHE A 116 0.23 11.30 4.05
C PHE A 116 -0.75 10.17 3.68
N HIS A 117 -1.10 9.34 4.67
CA HIS A 117 -1.94 8.16 4.35
C HIS A 117 -3.35 8.55 3.89
N GLY A 118 -4.06 9.37 4.64
CA GLY A 118 -5.40 9.84 4.29
C GLY A 118 -6.47 9.57 5.34
N ASP A 119 -6.25 8.64 6.23
CA ASP A 119 -7.19 8.19 7.27
C ASP A 119 -7.62 9.31 8.23
N VAL A 120 -6.83 10.37 8.36
CA VAL A 120 -7.14 11.51 9.24
C VAL A 120 -8.44 12.23 8.83
N PHE A 121 -8.88 12.08 7.58
CA PHE A 121 -10.10 12.70 7.07
C PHE A 121 -11.32 11.76 7.14
N ASP A 122 -11.15 10.54 7.59
CA ASP A 122 -12.25 9.58 7.70
C ASP A 122 -12.86 9.61 9.11
N ASN A 123 -13.87 10.44 9.30
CA ASN A 123 -14.59 10.56 10.57
C ASN A 123 -15.32 9.27 10.99
N THR A 124 -15.48 8.33 10.05
CA THR A 124 -16.14 7.03 10.34
C THR A 124 -15.16 5.98 10.89
N THR A 125 -13.86 6.14 10.67
CA THR A 125 -12.87 5.14 11.10
C THR A 125 -12.78 4.97 12.61
N ARG A 126 -12.96 6.04 13.38
CA ARG A 126 -12.87 5.97 14.86
C ARG A 126 -13.98 5.12 15.49
N GLY A 127 -15.16 5.07 14.88
CA GLY A 127 -16.27 4.23 15.35
C GLY A 127 -16.28 2.83 14.75
N SER A 128 -16.02 2.72 13.44
CA SER A 128 -16.04 1.45 12.72
C SER A 128 -14.84 0.57 13.06
N ALA A 129 -13.65 1.16 13.35
CA ALA A 129 -12.47 0.42 13.77
C ALA A 129 -12.73 -0.36 15.07
N ARG A 130 -13.39 0.27 16.05
CA ARG A 130 -13.77 -0.41 17.31
C ARG A 130 -14.80 -1.53 17.09
N LEU A 131 -15.72 -1.33 16.13
CA LEU A 131 -16.73 -2.33 15.80
C LEU A 131 -16.10 -3.51 15.05
N MET A 132 -15.19 -3.25 14.12
CA MET A 132 -14.48 -4.30 13.37
C MET A 132 -13.51 -5.09 14.25
N ALA A 133 -12.84 -4.42 15.19
CA ALA A 133 -12.01 -5.10 16.19
C ALA A 133 -12.85 -6.06 17.08
N LYS A 134 -14.12 -5.72 17.34
CA LYS A 134 -15.04 -6.58 18.07
C LYS A 134 -15.55 -7.78 17.25
N LEU A 135 -15.60 -7.66 15.92
CA LEU A 135 -16.09 -8.73 15.03
C LEU A 135 -15.01 -9.77 14.68
N GLY A 136 -13.78 -9.54 15.12
CA GLY A 136 -12.67 -10.49 14.95
C GLY A 136 -11.98 -10.45 13.61
N SER A 137 -10.76 -10.92 13.59
CA SER A 137 -9.82 -10.82 12.48
C SER A 137 -10.25 -11.60 11.20
N ASN A 138 -11.22 -12.50 11.31
CA ASN A 138 -11.56 -13.40 10.19
C ASN A 138 -12.58 -12.81 9.21
N GLY A 139 -13.35 -11.80 9.62
CA GLY A 139 -14.44 -11.27 8.80
C GLY A 139 -13.98 -10.51 7.55
N TYR A 140 -12.95 -9.68 7.67
CA TYR A 140 -12.47 -8.86 6.57
C TYR A 140 -11.69 -9.69 5.53
N GLY A 141 -10.85 -10.60 6.00
CA GLY A 141 -10.14 -11.53 5.11
C GLY A 141 -11.10 -12.40 4.30
N LEU A 142 -12.18 -12.88 4.96
CA LEU A 142 -13.23 -13.64 4.29
C LEU A 142 -13.97 -12.81 3.24
N LEU A 143 -14.23 -11.53 3.53
CA LEU A 143 -14.88 -10.61 2.60
C LEU A 143 -14.01 -10.35 1.34
N ILE A 144 -12.71 -10.17 1.53
CA ILE A 144 -11.76 -10.00 0.41
C ILE A 144 -11.73 -11.28 -0.46
N LEU A 145 -11.65 -12.45 0.18
CA LEU A 145 -11.67 -13.73 -0.54
C LEU A 145 -12.99 -13.93 -1.27
N PHE A 146 -14.10 -13.57 -0.65
CA PHE A 146 -15.43 -13.61 -1.25
C PHE A 146 -15.52 -12.68 -2.48
N ASN A 147 -15.03 -11.44 -2.36
CA ASN A 147 -15.01 -10.50 -3.49
C ASN A 147 -14.14 -11.01 -4.64
N ARG A 148 -12.96 -11.60 -4.33
CA ARG A 148 -12.13 -12.23 -5.37
C ARG A 148 -12.83 -13.40 -6.04
N PHE A 149 -13.50 -14.24 -5.27
CA PHE A 149 -14.27 -15.38 -5.77
C PHE A 149 -15.43 -14.91 -6.66
N VAL A 150 -16.19 -13.92 -6.21
CA VAL A 150 -17.29 -13.33 -6.98
C VAL A 150 -16.77 -12.70 -8.29
N ASN A 151 -15.69 -11.94 -8.24
CA ASN A 151 -15.11 -11.32 -9.44
C ASN A 151 -14.57 -12.37 -10.42
N ALA A 152 -13.97 -13.46 -9.91
CA ALA A 152 -13.51 -14.57 -10.74
C ALA A 152 -14.71 -15.28 -11.42
N LEU A 153 -15.78 -15.50 -10.67
CA LEU A 153 -17.02 -16.09 -11.22
C LEU A 153 -17.67 -15.17 -12.27
N LEU A 154 -17.77 -13.88 -11.98
CA LEU A 154 -18.35 -12.92 -12.94
C LEU A 154 -17.50 -12.82 -14.22
N GLY A 155 -16.18 -12.94 -14.10
CA GLY A 155 -15.29 -13.02 -15.25
C GLY A 155 -15.47 -14.29 -16.09
N PHE A 156 -15.90 -15.40 -15.44
CA PHE A 156 -16.10 -16.69 -16.11
C PHE A 156 -17.46 -16.79 -16.82
N PHE A 157 -18.51 -16.16 -16.25
CA PHE A 157 -19.88 -16.30 -16.75
C PHE A 157 -20.35 -15.19 -17.70
N GLY A 158 -19.47 -14.28 -18.12
CA GLY A 158 -19.83 -13.22 -19.08
C GLY A 158 -21.06 -12.39 -18.65
N ARG A 159 -21.00 -11.13 -18.89
CA ARG A 159 -21.91 -10.07 -18.42
C ARG A 159 -23.41 -10.40 -18.54
N GLU A 160 -23.99 -11.13 -17.60
CA GLU A 160 -25.42 -11.07 -17.37
C GLU A 160 -25.73 -10.14 -16.20
N LYS A 161 -26.72 -9.28 -16.40
CA LYS A 161 -27.15 -8.26 -15.44
C LYS A 161 -27.58 -8.92 -14.12
N VAL A 162 -26.71 -8.93 -13.13
CA VAL A 162 -27.11 -9.26 -11.77
C VAL A 162 -27.88 -8.06 -11.21
N SER A 163 -29.11 -8.29 -10.81
CA SER A 163 -29.91 -7.28 -10.08
C SER A 163 -29.21 -7.00 -8.74
N ILE A 164 -28.48 -5.90 -8.70
CA ILE A 164 -27.76 -5.45 -7.51
C ILE A 164 -28.79 -4.99 -6.48
N SER A 165 -28.80 -5.62 -5.31
CA SER A 165 -29.73 -5.25 -4.26
C SER A 165 -29.50 -3.77 -3.82
N LYS A 166 -30.57 -3.12 -3.38
CA LYS A 166 -30.54 -1.72 -2.93
C LYS A 166 -29.41 -1.48 -1.88
N LYS A 167 -29.20 -2.43 -0.96
CA LYS A 167 -28.13 -2.36 0.05
C LYS A 167 -26.73 -2.35 -0.55
N ILE A 168 -26.49 -3.14 -1.61
CA ILE A 168 -25.19 -3.16 -2.31
C ILE A 168 -24.98 -1.80 -3.01
N MET A 169 -26.03 -1.27 -3.66
CA MET A 169 -25.96 0.05 -4.30
C MET A 169 -25.68 1.17 -3.30
N GLU A 170 -26.33 1.14 -2.12
CA GLU A 170 -26.07 2.10 -1.05
C GLU A 170 -24.64 2.02 -0.55
N GLY A 171 -24.11 0.81 -0.37
CA GLY A 171 -22.71 0.59 0.01
C GLY A 171 -21.72 1.12 -1.03
N VAL A 172 -22.00 0.87 -2.32
CA VAL A 172 -21.16 1.39 -3.42
C VAL A 172 -21.20 2.92 -3.44
N ASN A 173 -22.39 3.52 -3.31
CA ASN A 173 -22.55 4.97 -3.29
C ASN A 173 -21.81 5.62 -2.10
N GLN A 174 -21.84 5.00 -0.93
CA GLN A 174 -21.08 5.46 0.24
C GLN A 174 -19.57 5.36 0.00
N ALA A 175 -19.09 4.29 -0.61
CA ALA A 175 -17.67 4.13 -0.94
C ALA A 175 -17.21 5.18 -1.95
N VAL A 176 -18.02 5.44 -2.98
CA VAL A 176 -17.74 6.49 -3.99
C VAL A 176 -17.70 7.87 -3.33
N ALA A 177 -18.65 8.14 -2.43
CA ALA A 177 -18.68 9.41 -1.69
C ALA A 177 -17.41 9.61 -0.86
N LYS A 178 -16.95 8.59 -0.13
CA LYS A 178 -15.71 8.65 0.66
C LYS A 178 -14.48 8.94 -0.20
N VAL A 179 -14.38 8.31 -1.36
CA VAL A 179 -13.29 8.56 -2.32
C VAL A 179 -13.29 10.04 -2.73
N ASN A 180 -14.44 10.55 -3.14
CA ASN A 180 -14.58 11.93 -3.58
C ASN A 180 -14.27 12.90 -2.44
N ASP A 181 -14.71 12.62 -1.22
CA ASP A 181 -14.47 13.47 -0.06
C ASP A 181 -12.97 13.58 0.24
N LEU A 182 -12.23 12.46 0.28
CA LEU A 182 -10.79 12.48 0.51
C LEU A 182 -10.06 13.28 -0.59
N GLU A 183 -10.36 13.00 -1.85
CA GLU A 183 -9.74 13.70 -2.98
C GLU A 183 -9.96 15.21 -2.88
N GLN A 184 -11.18 15.65 -2.62
CA GLN A 184 -11.52 17.07 -2.54
C GLN A 184 -10.89 17.76 -1.34
N ILE A 185 -10.95 17.14 -0.17
CA ILE A 185 -10.41 17.74 1.07
C ILE A 185 -8.87 17.84 0.96
N ALA A 186 -8.21 16.75 0.58
CA ALA A 186 -6.74 16.72 0.46
C ALA A 186 -6.25 17.75 -0.57
N SER A 187 -6.92 17.81 -1.73
CA SER A 187 -6.55 18.73 -2.81
C SER A 187 -6.78 20.18 -2.41
N SER A 188 -7.93 20.50 -1.78
CA SER A 188 -8.20 21.87 -1.33
C SER A 188 -7.17 22.36 -0.32
N LEU A 189 -6.80 21.49 0.62
CA LEU A 189 -5.76 21.83 1.61
C LEU A 189 -4.39 21.98 0.96
N ALA A 190 -4.05 21.14 0.00
CA ALA A 190 -2.77 21.21 -0.72
C ALA A 190 -2.68 22.50 -1.54
N ILE A 191 -3.74 22.87 -2.25
CA ILE A 191 -3.83 24.14 -3.00
C ILE A 191 -3.60 25.33 -2.04
N LYS A 192 -4.31 25.35 -0.92
CA LYS A 192 -4.21 26.40 0.10
C LYS A 192 -2.80 26.52 0.69
N LYS A 193 -2.02 25.45 0.67
CA LYS A 193 -0.65 25.41 1.18
C LYS A 193 0.43 25.62 0.13
N UNK A 194 -0.04 25.55 -1.16
CA UNK A 194 0.74 25.73 -2.04
C UNK A 194 1.44 24.67 -2.44
N TYR A 195 1.10 23.64 -2.30
CA TYR A 195 1.77 22.41 -2.75
C TYR A 195 1.44 22.12 -4.22
N ASP A 196 2.41 21.61 -4.96
CA ASP A 196 2.24 21.19 -6.37
C ASP A 196 1.61 19.79 -6.45
N TYR A 197 1.96 18.93 -5.51
CA TYR A 197 1.48 17.53 -5.47
C TYR A 197 0.94 17.20 -4.09
N VAL A 198 -0.13 16.38 -4.07
CA VAL A 198 -0.62 15.72 -2.84
C VAL A 198 -0.74 14.22 -3.13
N ILE A 199 -0.14 13.40 -2.28
CA ILE A 199 -0.10 11.94 -2.44
C ILE A 199 -0.78 11.28 -1.23
N CYS A 200 -1.78 10.44 -1.51
CA CYS A 200 -2.54 9.70 -0.51
C CYS A 200 -2.52 8.19 -0.78
N GLY A 201 -3.02 7.43 0.17
CA GLY A 201 -3.38 6.02 0.08
C GLY A 201 -4.81 5.83 0.59
N HIS A 202 -5.03 4.87 1.50
CA HIS A 202 -6.20 4.65 2.35
C HIS A 202 -7.47 4.17 1.63
N ILE A 203 -7.82 4.77 0.49
CA ILE A 203 -9.03 4.43 -0.25
C ILE A 203 -8.84 3.32 -1.28
N HIS A 204 -7.65 2.75 -1.35
CA HIS A 204 -7.29 1.64 -2.25
C HIS A 204 -7.65 1.92 -3.72
N ARG A 205 -7.50 3.17 -4.17
CA ARG A 205 -7.91 3.54 -5.53
C ARG A 205 -6.80 4.35 -6.20
N PRO A 206 -6.00 3.71 -7.07
CA PRO A 206 -4.91 4.42 -7.73
C PRO A 206 -5.45 5.59 -8.57
N ALA A 207 -4.76 6.72 -8.48
CA ALA A 207 -5.18 7.93 -9.17
C ALA A 207 -3.99 8.83 -9.54
N HIS A 208 -4.14 9.52 -10.66
CA HIS A 208 -3.26 10.59 -11.10
C HIS A 208 -4.15 11.62 -11.78
N LYS A 209 -4.49 12.70 -11.08
CA LYS A 209 -5.48 13.69 -11.53
C LYS A 209 -5.01 15.09 -11.25
N THR A 210 -5.25 16.02 -12.17
CA THR A 210 -5.14 17.45 -11.89
C THR A 210 -6.49 17.92 -11.32
N ILE A 211 -6.45 18.55 -10.15
CA ILE A 211 -7.64 19.11 -9.49
C ILE A 211 -7.46 20.60 -9.38
N GLU A 212 -8.48 21.33 -9.80
CA GLU A 212 -8.52 22.77 -9.82
C GLU A 212 -9.72 23.28 -9.03
N ASN A 213 -9.53 24.37 -8.31
CA ASN A 213 -10.60 25.11 -7.65
C ASN A 213 -10.35 26.63 -7.80
N ALA A 214 -11.19 27.46 -7.17
CA ALA A 214 -11.09 28.91 -7.26
C ALA A 214 -9.76 29.48 -6.71
N GLU A 215 -9.03 28.70 -5.90
CA GLU A 215 -7.78 29.15 -5.24
C GLU A 215 -6.52 28.67 -5.98
N GLY A 216 -6.63 27.69 -6.89
CA GLY A 216 -5.47 27.17 -7.61
C GLY A 216 -5.63 25.76 -8.12
N THR A 217 -4.49 25.14 -8.39
CA THR A 217 -4.41 23.79 -9.00
C THR A 217 -3.40 22.92 -8.24
N VAL A 218 -3.68 21.65 -8.11
CA VAL A 218 -2.75 20.64 -7.55
C VAL A 218 -2.88 19.35 -8.33
N VAL A 219 -1.80 18.57 -8.39
CA VAL A 219 -1.86 17.19 -8.88
C VAL A 219 -2.12 16.26 -7.70
N TYR A 220 -3.28 15.61 -7.69
CA TYR A 220 -3.64 14.59 -6.73
C TYR A 220 -3.19 13.23 -7.24
N LEU A 221 -2.49 12.50 -6.38
CA LEU A 221 -1.98 11.16 -6.65
C LEU A 221 -2.43 10.21 -5.54
N ASN A 222 -2.77 8.98 -5.91
CA ASN A 222 -3.02 7.92 -4.94
C ASN A 222 -2.25 6.68 -5.36
N ALA A 223 -1.46 6.12 -4.44
CA ALA A 223 -0.59 4.99 -4.74
C ALA A 223 -1.36 3.67 -4.95
N GLY A 224 -2.66 3.65 -4.60
CA GLY A 224 -3.47 2.43 -4.69
C GLY A 224 -3.11 1.45 -3.59
N ASP A 225 -3.02 0.17 -3.92
CA ASP A 225 -2.84 -0.88 -2.91
C ASP A 225 -2.10 -2.10 -3.47
N TRP A 226 -1.71 -3.02 -2.57
CA TRP A 226 -1.16 -4.33 -2.92
C TRP A 226 -2.07 -5.47 -2.47
N VAL A 227 -3.39 -5.22 -2.54
CA VAL A 227 -4.47 -6.19 -2.27
C VAL A 227 -5.24 -6.49 -3.57
N GLU A 228 -5.72 -5.45 -4.25
CA GLU A 228 -6.50 -5.58 -5.50
C GLU A 228 -5.76 -5.06 -6.73
N HIS A 229 -5.20 -3.86 -6.67
CA HIS A 229 -4.70 -3.14 -7.84
C HIS A 229 -3.22 -3.43 -8.14
N MET A 230 -2.41 -3.68 -7.10
CA MET A 230 -0.96 -3.93 -7.23
C MET A 230 -0.27 -2.79 -7.96
N THR A 231 -0.34 -1.60 -7.36
CA THR A 231 0.14 -0.35 -7.96
C THR A 231 1.17 0.35 -7.08
N ALA A 232 1.97 1.19 -7.71
CA ALA A 232 2.93 2.08 -7.06
C ALA A 232 2.95 3.42 -7.78
N LEU A 233 3.41 4.46 -7.11
CA LEU A 233 3.78 5.71 -7.77
C LEU A 233 5.29 5.72 -7.93
N GLU A 234 5.75 5.97 -9.14
CA GLU A 234 7.17 6.10 -9.47
C GLU A 234 7.46 7.53 -9.94
N TYR A 235 8.49 8.15 -9.38
CA TYR A 235 9.01 9.45 -9.83
C TYR A 235 10.31 9.21 -10.56
N GLU A 236 10.34 9.62 -11.80
CA GLU A 236 11.51 9.50 -12.67
C GLU A 236 11.37 10.53 -13.80
N ASN A 237 12.48 11.08 -14.27
CA ASN A 237 12.49 12.05 -15.35
C ASN A 237 11.56 13.26 -15.07
N LYS A 238 11.58 13.74 -13.83
CA LYS A 238 10.82 14.90 -13.34
C LYS A 238 9.30 14.74 -13.43
N SER A 239 8.81 13.52 -13.40
CA SER A 239 7.37 13.25 -13.47
C SER A 239 6.96 12.05 -12.65
N TRP A 240 5.75 12.12 -12.08
CA TRP A 240 5.10 11.00 -11.41
C TRP A 240 4.37 10.15 -12.44
N ARG A 241 4.43 8.83 -12.26
CA ARG A 241 3.61 7.90 -13.05
C ARG A 241 3.06 6.79 -12.14
N LEU A 242 1.90 6.25 -12.50
CA LEU A 242 1.36 5.05 -11.87
C LEU A 242 1.97 3.81 -12.54
N PHE A 243 2.58 2.97 -11.73
CA PHE A 243 3.01 1.63 -12.11
C PHE A 243 1.88 0.65 -11.80
N TYR A 244 1.61 -0.26 -12.72
CA TYR A 244 0.67 -1.38 -12.55
C TYR A 244 1.43 -2.69 -12.72
N TYR A 245 1.38 -3.55 -11.70
CA TYR A 245 2.05 -4.85 -11.76
C TYR A 245 1.42 -5.74 -12.83
N ASN A 246 2.27 -6.42 -13.60
CA ASN A 246 1.85 -7.40 -14.60
C ASN A 246 2.80 -8.59 -14.53
N ASP A 247 2.27 -9.80 -14.33
CA ASP A 247 3.07 -11.04 -14.23
C ASP A 247 3.99 -11.26 -15.44
N LYS A 248 3.62 -10.78 -16.62
CA LYS A 248 4.40 -10.93 -17.86
C LYS A 248 5.76 -10.22 -17.79
N ASP A 249 5.86 -9.17 -16.94
CA ASP A 249 7.09 -8.41 -16.79
C ASP A 249 8.09 -9.09 -15.83
N PHE A 250 7.67 -10.17 -15.16
CA PHE A 250 8.44 -10.85 -14.11
C PHE A 250 8.58 -12.35 -14.47
N PRO A 251 9.59 -12.73 -15.28
CA PRO A 251 9.73 -14.10 -15.76
C PRO A 251 10.01 -15.13 -14.65
N ALA A 252 9.64 -16.38 -14.89
CA ALA A 252 9.62 -17.48 -13.93
C ALA A 252 11.00 -17.82 -13.29
N SER A 253 12.10 -17.39 -13.88
CA SER A 253 13.45 -17.58 -13.31
C SER A 253 13.61 -16.89 -11.95
N SER A 254 12.96 -15.74 -11.77
CA SER A 254 12.95 -15.04 -10.46
C SER A 254 12.17 -15.83 -9.39
N GLN A 255 11.24 -16.67 -9.81
CA GLN A 255 10.44 -17.51 -8.90
C GLN A 255 11.23 -18.72 -8.39
N ALA A 256 12.12 -19.27 -9.18
CA ALA A 256 12.98 -20.40 -8.79
C ALA A 256 13.99 -19.98 -7.71
N GLU A 257 14.60 -18.80 -7.86
CA GLU A 257 15.50 -18.22 -6.85
C GLU A 257 14.77 -17.95 -5.53
N ALA A 258 13.52 -17.46 -5.60
CA ALA A 258 12.69 -17.23 -4.43
C ALA A 258 12.40 -18.54 -3.69
N ARG A 259 12.10 -19.63 -4.42
CA ARG A 259 11.86 -20.96 -3.83
C ARG A 259 13.14 -21.52 -3.16
N GLN A 260 14.29 -21.32 -3.76
CA GLN A 260 15.56 -21.77 -3.23
C GLN A 260 15.94 -21.02 -1.94
N THR A 261 15.73 -19.72 -1.89
CA THR A 261 15.92 -18.90 -0.68
C THR A 261 14.94 -19.33 0.42
N LEU A 262 13.71 -19.66 0.05
CA LEU A 262 12.68 -20.13 0.97
C LEU A 262 13.08 -21.45 1.64
N SER A 263 13.61 -22.41 0.87
CA SER A 263 14.03 -23.70 1.42
C SER A 263 15.15 -23.52 2.45
N VAL A 264 16.13 -22.66 2.15
CA VAL A 264 17.25 -22.40 3.05
C VAL A 264 16.78 -21.75 4.36
N ILE A 265 15.87 -20.79 4.29
CA ILE A 265 15.31 -20.13 5.50
C ILE A 265 14.46 -21.12 6.31
N THR A 266 13.65 -21.93 5.65
CA THR A 266 12.83 -22.96 6.33
C THR A 266 13.72 -23.98 7.05
N ASP A 267 14.79 -24.40 6.41
CA ASP A 267 15.75 -25.35 7.00
C ASP A 267 16.45 -24.75 8.23
N LEU A 268 16.86 -23.47 8.14
CA LEU A 268 17.49 -22.76 9.26
C LEU A 268 16.53 -22.61 10.46
N VAL A 269 15.27 -22.28 10.21
CA VAL A 269 14.25 -22.13 11.25
C VAL A 269 13.94 -23.50 11.89
N THR A 270 13.80 -24.54 11.07
CA THR A 270 13.51 -25.90 11.56
C THR A 270 14.64 -26.43 12.46
N VAL A 271 15.90 -26.19 12.10
CA VAL A 271 17.05 -26.61 12.88
C VAL A 271 17.12 -25.90 14.25
N HIS A 272 16.69 -24.64 14.32
CA HIS A 272 16.74 -23.87 15.57
C HIS A 272 15.62 -24.26 16.56
N PHE A 273 14.42 -24.60 16.05
CA PHE A 273 13.28 -24.92 16.92
C PHE A 273 13.18 -26.41 17.28
N SER A 274 13.93 -27.29 16.62
CA SER A 274 13.96 -28.72 17.00
C SER A 274 14.91 -29.02 18.15
N LYS A 275 15.70 -28.03 18.61
CA LYS A 275 16.65 -28.18 19.73
C LYS A 275 16.20 -27.48 21.03
N ALA A 276 14.96 -26.96 21.08
CA ALA A 276 14.32 -26.39 22.26
C ALA A 276 13.17 -27.28 22.72
#